data_2e646be37af6d9c093e0905e161eb455
#
_entry.id   2e646be37af6d9c093e0905e161eb455
#
_cell.length_a   1.000
_cell.length_b   1.000
_cell.length_c   1.000
_cell.angle_alpha   90.00
_cell.angle_beta   90.00
_cell.angle_gamma   90.00
#
_symmetry.space_group_name_H-M   'P 1'
#
loop_
_entity.id
_entity.type
_entity.pdbx_description
1 polymer ?
#
loop_
_entity_poly.entity_id
_entity_poly.type
_entity_poly.pdbx_seq_one_letter_code
_entity_poly.pdbx_strand_id
1 'polypeptide(L)'
;HEIAGVVTEVGSKVQNFKVGDRVGVGCMIGSCLSCQSCGEDLENYCPKMILTYGDKYFDGTITHGGYSDLMVADEHFVVRIPDNLPLDAAAPLLCAGITVYSPLRYYGLDKPGLNLGVVGLGGLGHMAVKFAKALGAKVTVISTSPNKKKEAIENIGADSFVVSREQDQMQ
;
A
#
# COMPACT_ATOMS: atom_id res chain seq x y z
N HIS A 1 -2.47 6.27 -8.10
CA HIS A 1 -1.71 5.11 -7.62
C HIS A 1 -2.41 4.29 -6.52
N GLU A 2 -3.53 4.74 -6.03
CA GLU A 2 -4.43 4.01 -5.12
C GLU A 2 -5.73 3.73 -5.87
N ILE A 3 -5.66 2.90 -6.91
CA ILE A 3 -6.70 2.73 -7.91
C ILE A 3 -7.47 1.45 -7.62
N ALA A 4 -8.75 1.58 -7.31
CA ALA A 4 -9.66 0.46 -7.16
C ALA A 4 -10.83 0.60 -8.13
N GLY A 5 -11.21 -0.49 -8.78
CA GLY A 5 -12.26 -0.45 -9.80
C GLY A 5 -12.78 -1.84 -10.18
N VAL A 6 -13.51 -1.85 -11.27
CA VAL A 6 -14.09 -3.07 -11.84
C VAL A 6 -13.64 -3.19 -13.29
N VAL A 7 -13.25 -4.39 -13.68
CA VAL A 7 -12.86 -4.68 -15.06
C VAL A 7 -14.07 -4.51 -15.96
N THR A 8 -13.98 -3.62 -16.94
CA THR A 8 -15.04 -3.38 -17.94
C THR A 8 -14.76 -4.05 -19.27
N GLU A 9 -13.47 -4.27 -19.59
CA GLU A 9 -13.03 -4.90 -20.83
C GLU A 9 -11.70 -5.61 -20.60
N VAL A 10 -11.43 -6.67 -21.33
CA VAL A 10 -10.17 -7.43 -21.30
C VAL A 10 -9.62 -7.64 -22.71
N GLY A 11 -8.31 -7.52 -22.85
CA GLY A 11 -7.62 -7.86 -24.11
C GLY A 11 -7.67 -9.36 -24.39
N SER A 12 -7.52 -9.73 -25.67
CA SER A 12 -7.62 -11.13 -26.12
C SER A 12 -6.56 -12.08 -25.54
N LYS A 13 -5.50 -11.56 -24.94
CA LYS A 13 -4.42 -12.35 -24.33
C LYS A 13 -4.52 -12.44 -22.80
N VAL A 14 -5.43 -11.70 -22.18
CA VAL A 14 -5.63 -11.70 -20.72
C VAL A 14 -6.20 -13.06 -20.28
N GLN A 15 -5.60 -13.64 -19.26
CA GLN A 15 -5.96 -14.97 -18.75
C GLN A 15 -6.44 -14.92 -17.28
N ASN A 16 -5.97 -13.95 -16.50
CA ASN A 16 -6.17 -13.93 -15.06
C ASN A 16 -7.40 -13.13 -14.63
N PHE A 17 -7.98 -12.32 -15.53
CA PHE A 17 -9.09 -11.43 -15.21
C PHE A 17 -10.21 -11.54 -16.25
N LYS A 18 -11.42 -11.21 -15.83
CA LYS A 18 -12.63 -11.13 -16.66
C LYS A 18 -13.43 -9.88 -16.32
N VAL A 19 -14.31 -9.49 -17.22
CA VAL A 19 -15.29 -8.40 -16.99
C VAL A 19 -16.08 -8.67 -15.71
N GLY A 20 -16.21 -7.65 -14.87
CA GLY A 20 -16.86 -7.72 -13.56
C GLY A 20 -15.92 -8.02 -12.38
N ASP A 21 -14.67 -8.42 -12.61
CA ASP A 21 -13.72 -8.63 -11.53
C ASP A 21 -13.38 -7.31 -10.84
N ARG A 22 -13.28 -7.36 -9.51
CA ARG A 22 -12.87 -6.24 -8.67
C ARG A 22 -11.35 -6.23 -8.56
N VAL A 23 -10.74 -5.13 -8.96
CA VAL A 23 -9.30 -5.04 -9.14
C VAL A 23 -8.72 -3.74 -8.60
N GLY A 24 -7.42 -3.77 -8.37
CA GLY A 24 -6.64 -2.60 -7.98
C GLY A 24 -5.34 -2.48 -8.76
N VAL A 25 -4.87 -1.23 -8.89
CA VAL A 25 -3.57 -0.89 -9.45
C VAL A 25 -2.85 0.06 -8.51
N GLY A 26 -1.62 -0.28 -8.16
CA GLY A 26 -0.79 0.52 -7.26
C GLY A 26 0.08 1.55 -7.98
N CYS A 27 1.26 1.80 -7.42
CA CYS A 27 2.18 2.83 -7.91
C CYS A 27 2.93 2.45 -9.19
N MET A 28 2.89 1.19 -9.63
CA MET A 28 3.66 0.67 -10.75
C MET A 28 2.75 0.00 -11.78
N ILE A 29 2.96 0.29 -13.07
CA ILE A 29 2.21 -0.31 -14.18
C ILE A 29 3.10 -0.89 -15.27
N GLY A 30 4.41 -0.90 -15.09
CA GLY A 30 5.32 -1.47 -16.07
C GLY A 30 6.69 -1.78 -15.51
N SER A 31 7.36 -2.74 -16.12
CA SER A 31 8.75 -3.09 -15.90
C SER A 31 9.32 -3.77 -17.16
N CYS A 32 10.62 -4.03 -17.22
CA CYS A 32 11.18 -4.71 -18.39
C CYS A 32 10.86 -6.21 -18.49
N LEU A 33 10.35 -6.83 -17.44
CA LEU A 33 10.00 -8.26 -17.32
C LEU A 33 11.13 -9.25 -17.72
N SER A 34 12.38 -8.79 -17.80
CA SER A 34 13.50 -9.58 -18.30
C SER A 34 14.83 -9.40 -17.55
N CYS A 35 14.94 -8.46 -16.61
CA CYS A 35 16.12 -8.34 -15.74
C CYS A 35 16.05 -9.30 -14.56
N GLN A 36 17.15 -9.43 -13.83
CA GLN A 36 17.22 -10.31 -12.67
C GLN A 36 16.10 -10.01 -11.67
N SER A 37 15.88 -8.73 -11.32
CA SER A 37 14.82 -8.35 -10.36
C SER A 37 13.44 -8.80 -10.82
N CYS A 38 13.10 -8.64 -12.12
CA CYS A 38 11.83 -9.12 -12.65
C CYS A 38 11.74 -10.66 -12.66
N GLY A 39 12.86 -11.35 -12.88
CA GLY A 39 12.90 -12.81 -12.81
C GLY A 39 12.75 -13.38 -11.38
N GLU A 40 12.89 -12.53 -10.38
CA GLU A 40 12.74 -12.83 -8.96
C GLU A 40 11.42 -12.26 -8.37
N ASP A 41 10.48 -11.81 -9.20
CA ASP A 41 9.21 -11.15 -8.81
C ASP A 41 9.43 -9.88 -7.97
N LEU A 42 10.49 -9.14 -8.30
CA LEU A 42 10.91 -7.90 -7.63
C LEU A 42 10.91 -6.72 -8.60
N GLU A 43 9.85 -6.55 -9.38
CA GLU A 43 9.71 -5.52 -10.40
C GLU A 43 9.87 -4.11 -9.86
N ASN A 44 9.58 -3.90 -8.59
CA ASN A 44 9.80 -2.63 -7.88
C ASN A 44 11.28 -2.21 -7.79
N TYR A 45 12.21 -3.13 -8.05
CA TYR A 45 13.65 -2.85 -8.20
C TYR A 45 14.13 -2.90 -9.64
N CYS A 46 13.23 -3.03 -10.61
CA CYS A 46 13.57 -3.00 -12.02
C CYS A 46 14.10 -1.61 -12.41
N PRO A 47 15.29 -1.51 -13.08
CA PRO A 47 15.82 -0.23 -13.52
C PRO A 47 14.99 0.45 -14.63
N LYS A 48 14.03 -0.29 -15.21
CA LYS A 48 13.05 0.19 -16.20
C LYS A 48 11.62 0.10 -15.66
N MET A 49 11.46 0.24 -14.35
CA MET A 49 10.14 0.34 -13.72
C MET A 49 9.41 1.57 -14.25
N ILE A 50 8.12 1.45 -14.49
CA ILE A 50 7.27 2.56 -14.92
C ILE A 50 6.22 2.81 -13.85
N LEU A 51 6.19 4.05 -13.36
CA LEU A 51 5.20 4.49 -12.41
C LEU A 51 3.82 4.67 -13.07
N THR A 52 2.79 4.45 -12.30
CA THR A 52 1.39 4.59 -12.73
C THR A 52 1.06 6.03 -13.15
N TYR A 53 1.81 7.01 -12.68
CA TYR A 53 1.60 8.44 -12.97
C TYR A 53 2.92 9.21 -13.13
N GLY A 54 2.90 10.20 -14.02
CA GLY A 54 4.02 11.14 -14.22
C GLY A 54 5.27 10.53 -14.85
N ASP A 55 5.16 9.34 -15.41
CA ASP A 55 6.25 8.62 -16.03
C ASP A 55 5.99 8.44 -17.54
N LYS A 56 6.97 7.93 -18.27
CA LYS A 56 6.88 7.66 -19.71
C LYS A 56 6.67 6.17 -19.95
N TYR A 57 5.52 5.82 -20.53
CA TYR A 57 5.23 4.45 -20.91
C TYR A 57 6.06 3.98 -22.13
N PHE A 58 6.05 2.69 -22.46
CA PHE A 58 6.84 2.10 -23.54
C PHE A 58 6.58 2.71 -24.92
N ASP A 59 5.38 3.18 -25.19
CA ASP A 59 4.98 3.85 -26.42
C ASP A 59 5.31 5.35 -26.46
N GLY A 60 5.89 5.87 -25.38
CA GLY A 60 6.26 7.27 -25.24
C GLY A 60 5.19 8.18 -24.65
N THR A 61 3.99 7.68 -24.37
CA THR A 61 2.92 8.44 -23.71
C THR A 61 3.23 8.66 -22.23
N ILE A 62 2.66 9.70 -21.64
CA ILE A 62 2.79 9.96 -20.20
C ILE A 62 1.71 9.20 -19.45
N THR A 63 2.10 8.55 -18.35
CA THR A 63 1.17 7.87 -17.44
C THR A 63 0.42 8.89 -16.58
N HIS A 64 -0.91 8.77 -16.50
CA HIS A 64 -1.78 9.75 -15.82
C HIS A 64 -2.36 9.25 -14.48
N GLY A 65 -2.10 7.99 -14.11
CA GLY A 65 -2.66 7.40 -12.89
C GLY A 65 -4.15 7.15 -12.98
N GLY A 66 -4.81 7.17 -11.83
CA GLY A 66 -6.23 6.82 -11.68
C GLY A 66 -7.17 8.02 -11.54
N TYR A 67 -6.74 9.23 -11.84
CA TYR A 67 -7.65 10.38 -11.92
C TYR A 67 -8.39 10.39 -13.27
N SER A 68 -9.10 9.30 -13.54
CA SER A 68 -9.90 9.14 -14.75
C SER A 68 -11.01 8.11 -14.54
N ASP A 69 -12.02 8.11 -15.41
CA ASP A 69 -13.11 7.16 -15.35
C ASP A 69 -12.68 5.74 -15.78
N LEU A 70 -11.67 5.66 -16.62
CA LEU A 70 -11.11 4.42 -17.16
C LEU A 70 -9.59 4.49 -17.18
N MET A 71 -8.95 3.33 -16.98
CA MET A 71 -7.54 3.17 -17.27
C MET A 71 -7.29 1.79 -17.90
N VAL A 72 -6.20 1.66 -18.64
CA VAL A 72 -5.70 0.41 -19.17
C VAL A 72 -4.42 0.05 -18.44
N ALA A 73 -4.32 -1.19 -18.00
CA ALA A 73 -3.13 -1.72 -17.34
C ALA A 73 -2.82 -3.13 -17.84
N ASP A 74 -1.55 -3.49 -17.86
CA ASP A 74 -1.11 -4.86 -18.07
C ASP A 74 -1.56 -5.73 -16.88
N GLU A 75 -2.10 -6.92 -17.14
CA GLU A 75 -2.62 -7.81 -16.10
C GLU A 75 -1.58 -8.18 -15.04
N HIS A 76 -0.29 -8.17 -15.38
CA HIS A 76 0.80 -8.43 -14.44
C HIS A 76 0.86 -7.44 -13.26
N PHE A 77 0.43 -6.20 -13.49
CA PHE A 77 0.43 -5.13 -12.48
C PHE A 77 -0.95 -4.89 -11.85
N VAL A 78 -1.90 -5.74 -12.14
CA VAL A 78 -3.26 -5.68 -11.59
C VAL A 78 -3.42 -6.68 -10.46
N VAL A 79 -3.98 -6.27 -9.33
CA VAL A 79 -4.27 -7.16 -8.19
C VAL A 79 -5.76 -7.35 -8.02
N ARG A 80 -6.17 -8.55 -7.62
CA ARG A 80 -7.56 -8.87 -7.32
C ARG A 80 -7.94 -8.35 -5.93
N ILE A 81 -9.05 -7.66 -5.83
CA ILE A 81 -9.61 -7.20 -4.55
C ILE A 81 -10.65 -8.24 -4.09
N PRO A 82 -10.53 -8.77 -2.85
CA PRO A 82 -11.51 -9.71 -2.28
C PRO A 82 -12.93 -9.13 -2.25
N ASP A 83 -13.93 -9.96 -2.48
CA ASP A 83 -15.34 -9.52 -2.54
C ASP A 83 -15.85 -8.91 -1.23
N ASN A 84 -15.33 -9.37 -0.10
CA ASN A 84 -15.70 -8.88 1.23
C ASN A 84 -14.99 -7.58 1.63
N LEU A 85 -14.10 -7.02 0.79
CA LEU A 85 -13.40 -5.76 1.05
C LEU A 85 -14.00 -4.65 0.17
N PRO A 86 -14.61 -3.59 0.74
CA PRO A 86 -15.11 -2.45 -0.03
C PRO A 86 -14.01 -1.81 -0.88
N LEU A 87 -14.33 -1.36 -2.10
CA LEU A 87 -13.33 -0.82 -3.03
C LEU A 87 -12.68 0.47 -2.52
N ASP A 88 -13.44 1.32 -1.86
CA ASP A 88 -12.95 2.54 -1.22
C ASP A 88 -11.98 2.25 -0.06
N ALA A 89 -12.24 1.17 0.69
CA ALA A 89 -11.33 0.71 1.74
C ALA A 89 -10.09 -0.02 1.18
N ALA A 90 -10.19 -0.61 -0.02
CA ALA A 90 -9.08 -1.30 -0.68
C ALA A 90 -8.07 -0.32 -1.30
N ALA A 91 -8.52 0.81 -1.82
CA ALA A 91 -7.67 1.76 -2.54
C ALA A 91 -6.42 2.18 -1.75
N PRO A 92 -6.48 2.60 -0.47
CA PRO A 92 -5.29 2.96 0.29
C PRO A 92 -4.30 1.81 0.51
N LEU A 93 -4.75 0.55 0.43
CA LEU A 93 -3.87 -0.61 0.60
C LEU A 93 -2.87 -0.77 -0.54
N LEU A 94 -3.19 -0.23 -1.71
CA LEU A 94 -2.37 -0.34 -2.92
C LEU A 94 -1.14 0.58 -2.93
N CYS A 95 -1.06 1.52 -2.00
CA CYS A 95 0.11 2.36 -1.78
C CYS A 95 0.50 2.35 -0.29
N ALA A 96 -0.23 3.07 0.56
CA ALA A 96 0.08 3.17 1.98
C ALA A 96 0.08 1.79 2.68
N GLY A 97 -0.82 0.90 2.28
CA GLY A 97 -0.89 -0.45 2.83
C GLY A 97 0.36 -1.26 2.54
N ILE A 98 0.69 -1.48 1.27
CA ILE A 98 1.88 -2.29 0.88
C ILE A 98 3.18 -1.65 1.38
N THR A 99 3.28 -0.32 1.38
CA THR A 99 4.47 0.41 1.83
C THR A 99 4.82 0.09 3.29
N VAL A 100 3.84 -0.10 4.15
CA VAL A 100 4.08 -0.43 5.56
C VAL A 100 4.03 -1.95 5.82
N TYR A 101 3.26 -2.70 5.06
CA TYR A 101 3.16 -4.16 5.19
C TYR A 101 4.47 -4.87 4.80
N SER A 102 5.07 -4.45 3.69
CA SER A 102 6.31 -5.05 3.18
C SER A 102 7.44 -5.04 4.21
N PRO A 103 7.82 -3.91 4.85
CA PRO A 103 8.88 -3.93 5.87
C PRO A 103 8.48 -4.70 7.13
N LEU A 104 7.20 -4.72 7.53
CA LEU A 104 6.77 -5.56 8.66
C LEU A 104 7.08 -7.03 8.39
N ARG A 105 6.81 -7.51 7.18
CA ARG A 105 7.11 -8.89 6.76
C ARG A 105 8.62 -9.12 6.61
N TYR A 106 9.28 -8.24 5.88
CA TYR A 106 10.70 -8.39 5.52
C TYR A 106 11.61 -8.44 6.75
N TYR A 107 11.35 -7.60 7.75
CA TYR A 107 12.15 -7.57 9.00
C TYR A 107 11.63 -8.52 10.08
N GLY A 108 10.65 -9.37 9.79
CA GLY A 108 10.10 -10.33 10.76
C GLY A 108 9.33 -9.67 11.91
N LEU A 109 8.73 -8.50 11.67
CA LEU A 109 7.93 -7.74 12.64
C LEU A 109 6.45 -8.17 12.64
N ASP A 110 6.15 -9.25 11.98
CA ASP A 110 4.82 -9.85 11.81
C ASP A 110 4.51 -10.95 12.83
N LYS A 111 5.21 -10.95 13.95
CA LYS A 111 5.05 -11.94 15.03
C LYS A 111 4.27 -11.37 16.20
N PRO A 112 3.32 -12.14 16.78
CA PRO A 112 2.59 -11.70 17.95
C PRO A 112 3.50 -11.37 19.15
N GLY A 113 3.11 -10.36 19.93
CA GLY A 113 3.80 -9.98 21.16
C GLY A 113 4.99 -9.03 20.99
N LEU A 114 5.36 -8.69 19.77
CA LEU A 114 6.39 -7.67 19.54
C LEU A 114 5.93 -6.28 19.96
N ASN A 115 6.85 -5.46 20.48
CA ASN A 115 6.63 -4.04 20.74
C ASN A 115 7.09 -3.24 19.52
N LEU A 116 6.20 -2.46 18.93
CA LEU A 116 6.44 -1.74 17.69
C LEU A 116 6.13 -0.26 17.84
N GLY A 117 7.10 0.59 17.48
CA GLY A 117 6.93 2.05 17.46
C GLY A 117 6.55 2.52 16.05
N VAL A 118 5.49 3.32 15.95
CA VAL A 118 5.07 3.98 14.71
C VAL A 118 5.28 5.48 14.86
N VAL A 119 6.25 6.02 14.12
CA VAL A 119 6.58 7.44 14.14
C VAL A 119 5.76 8.18 13.08
N GLY A 120 4.89 9.08 13.55
CA GLY A 120 3.96 9.83 12.72
C GLY A 120 2.62 9.11 12.49
N LEU A 121 1.54 9.88 12.56
CA LEU A 121 0.17 9.40 12.35
C LEU A 121 -0.48 10.20 11.21
N GLY A 122 -0.08 9.88 9.99
CA GLY A 122 -0.71 10.24 8.73
C GLY A 122 -1.28 8.98 8.07
N GLY A 123 -1.58 8.98 6.78
CA GLY A 123 -2.12 7.82 6.05
C GLY A 123 -1.29 6.55 6.23
N LEU A 124 0.03 6.64 6.03
CA LEU A 124 0.96 5.52 6.26
C LEU A 124 0.96 5.05 7.72
N GLY A 125 1.02 5.98 8.67
CA GLY A 125 1.01 5.64 10.10
C GLY A 125 -0.28 4.95 10.53
N HIS A 126 -1.44 5.36 10.01
CA HIS A 126 -2.71 4.66 10.24
C HIS A 126 -2.66 3.21 9.75
N MET A 127 -2.17 2.99 8.52
CA MET A 127 -2.01 1.64 7.99
C MET A 127 -1.01 0.81 8.80
N ALA A 128 0.12 1.41 9.20
CA ALA A 128 1.13 0.73 10.00
C ALA A 128 0.57 0.24 11.35
N VAL A 129 -0.18 1.09 12.06
CA VAL A 129 -0.83 0.68 13.32
C VAL A 129 -1.82 -0.46 13.07
N LYS A 130 -2.71 -0.33 12.08
CA LYS A 130 -3.72 -1.35 11.78
C LYS A 130 -3.10 -2.70 11.41
N PHE A 131 -2.09 -2.72 10.54
CA PHE A 131 -1.39 -3.96 10.19
C PHE A 131 -0.65 -4.55 11.38
N ALA A 132 0.11 -3.74 12.13
CA ALA A 132 0.84 -4.22 13.30
C ALA A 132 -0.11 -4.82 14.36
N LYS A 133 -1.25 -4.18 14.60
CA LYS A 133 -2.28 -4.70 15.51
C LYS A 133 -2.89 -6.00 14.98
N ALA A 134 -3.20 -6.10 13.71
CA ALA A 134 -3.72 -7.31 13.08
C ALA A 134 -2.72 -8.48 13.14
N LEU A 135 -1.42 -8.18 13.11
CA LEU A 135 -0.33 -9.15 13.27
C LEU A 135 -0.03 -9.50 14.74
N GLY A 136 -0.74 -8.89 15.69
CA GLY A 136 -0.64 -9.19 17.12
C GLY A 136 0.46 -8.43 17.87
N ALA A 137 1.01 -7.38 17.30
CA ALA A 137 1.99 -6.52 17.97
C ALA A 137 1.34 -5.58 18.99
N LYS A 138 2.12 -5.16 19.98
CA LYS A 138 1.84 -4.01 20.84
C LYS A 138 2.38 -2.76 20.17
N VAL A 139 1.53 -1.78 19.93
CA VAL A 139 1.88 -0.60 19.12
C VAL A 139 1.90 0.67 19.95
N THR A 140 3.03 1.37 19.92
CA THR A 140 3.18 2.73 20.45
C THR A 140 3.24 3.72 19.28
N VAL A 141 2.31 4.67 19.24
CA VAL A 141 2.37 5.79 18.29
C VAL A 141 3.20 6.92 18.88
N ILE A 142 4.16 7.41 18.10
CA ILE A 142 5.02 8.54 18.45
C ILE A 142 4.68 9.70 17.53
N SER A 143 4.22 10.83 18.10
CA SER A 143 3.78 11.99 17.32
C SER A 143 4.13 13.30 18.01
N THR A 144 4.36 14.34 17.21
CA THR A 144 4.52 15.72 17.74
C THR A 144 3.19 16.36 18.16
N SER A 145 2.05 15.78 17.78
CA SER A 145 0.71 16.36 17.89
C SER A 145 -0.12 15.64 18.95
N PRO A 146 -0.27 16.19 20.18
CA PRO A 146 -1.00 15.51 21.26
C PRO A 146 -2.49 15.29 20.97
N ASN A 147 -3.09 16.11 20.12
CA ASN A 147 -4.49 15.97 19.69
C ASN A 147 -4.78 14.69 18.91
N LYS A 148 -3.77 14.02 18.36
CA LYS A 148 -3.90 12.73 17.68
C LYS A 148 -3.99 11.52 18.63
N LYS A 149 -3.82 11.73 19.93
CA LYS A 149 -3.84 10.64 20.93
C LYS A 149 -5.16 9.88 20.92
N LYS A 150 -6.28 10.59 20.90
CA LYS A 150 -7.62 9.98 20.87
C LYS A 150 -7.78 9.10 19.62
N GLU A 151 -7.42 9.62 18.45
CA GLU A 151 -7.47 8.86 17.19
C GLU A 151 -6.60 7.60 17.26
N ALA A 152 -5.36 7.73 17.75
CA ALA A 152 -4.43 6.61 17.87
C ALA A 152 -4.96 5.48 18.75
N ILE A 153 -5.47 5.81 19.93
CA ILE A 153 -5.88 4.82 20.94
C ILE A 153 -7.28 4.29 20.66
N GLU A 154 -8.28 5.18 20.49
CA GLU A 154 -9.69 4.79 20.46
C GLU A 154 -10.15 4.31 19.08
N ASN A 155 -9.65 4.93 17.99
CA ASN A 155 -10.16 4.64 16.65
C ASN A 155 -9.33 3.59 15.91
N ILE A 156 -7.99 3.62 16.05
CA ILE A 156 -7.12 2.69 15.32
C ILE A 156 -6.46 1.63 16.20
N GLY A 157 -6.62 1.70 17.52
CA GLY A 157 -6.30 0.63 18.46
C GLY A 157 -4.82 0.53 18.85
N ALA A 158 -4.05 1.62 18.81
CA ALA A 158 -2.71 1.64 19.39
C ALA A 158 -2.78 1.40 20.91
N ASP A 159 -1.77 0.72 21.46
CA ASP A 159 -1.72 0.40 22.88
C ASP A 159 -1.21 1.60 23.71
N SER A 160 -0.36 2.45 23.13
CA SER A 160 0.15 3.64 23.78
C SER A 160 0.47 4.77 22.79
N PHE A 161 0.64 5.96 23.34
CA PHE A 161 0.92 7.17 22.57
C PHE A 161 1.95 8.04 23.31
N VAL A 162 2.97 8.48 22.59
CA VAL A 162 4.05 9.33 23.07
C VAL A 162 4.06 10.64 22.30
N VAL A 163 4.12 11.75 23.04
CA VAL A 163 4.31 13.08 22.45
C VAL A 163 5.81 13.37 22.37
N SER A 164 6.38 13.31 21.16
CA SER A 164 7.83 13.40 20.97
C SER A 164 8.46 14.77 21.28
N ARG A 165 7.65 15.81 21.55
CA ARG A 165 8.11 17.12 22.01
C ARG A 165 8.28 17.20 23.52
N GLU A 166 7.75 16.25 24.26
CA GLU A 166 7.81 16.17 25.70
C GLU A 166 8.95 15.24 26.11
N GLN A 167 10.05 15.81 26.60
CA GLN A 167 11.28 15.05 26.91
C GLN A 167 11.03 13.93 27.92
N ASP A 168 10.19 14.17 28.92
CA ASP A 168 9.85 13.18 29.94
C ASP A 168 9.15 11.93 29.40
N GLN A 169 8.52 12.03 28.22
CA GLN A 169 7.86 10.89 27.56
C GLN A 169 8.81 10.11 26.63
N MET A 170 9.98 10.67 26.33
CA MET A 170 10.96 10.07 25.39
C MET A 170 12.12 9.38 26.12
N GLN A 171 12.15 9.40 27.43
CA GLN A 171 13.10 8.69 28.29
C GLN A 171 12.49 7.36 28.75
#